data_bf9e186fb1148a7fa622203e285fcde8
#
_entry.id   bf9e186fb1148a7fa622203e285fcde8
#
_cell.length_a   1.000
_cell.length_b   1.000
_cell.length_c   1.000
_cell.angle_alpha   90.00
_cell.angle_beta   90.00
_cell.angle_gamma   90.00
#
_symmetry.space_group_name_H-M   'P 1'
#
loop_
_entity.id
_entity.type
_entity.pdbx_description
1 polymer ?
#
loop_
_entity_poly.entity_id
_entity_poly.type
_entity_poly.pdbx_seq_one_letter_code
_entity_poly.pdbx_strand_id
1 'polypeptide(L)'
;MDYATTNDIQEIVEADRKNVWHHLIQHKPFESQIDPRIIVEGKGMRVWDQHGKEHLDAVSGGVWTVNVGYGRERIADAVRDQLVKMNYFAGSAGSIPGAIFSEMLLSKMPGLTRVYYSNSGSEANEKVYKMVRQISHKHHNGKKHKIIYRERDYHGTTITNLAAGGQEERNAQYGPYTPGFVEIPHCLEYHNQYGEGDYTKHSLDAIEAVILREGADTIGAMVLEPVTAGGGVITPPQGYWEGVQALCKKYEILLHIDEVVCGVGRTGTWFGYQQYGIKPDFVTMAKGVASGYAAISCTVTTEAVFDMFKDAED
;
A
#
# COMPACT_ATOMS: atom_id res chain seq x y z
N MET A 1 -23.58 -2.90 -27.00
CA MET A 1 -23.12 -4.28 -27.28
C MET A 1 -23.27 -5.05 -25.98
N ASP A 2 -24.00 -6.11 -26.02
CA ASP A 2 -24.08 -7.06 -24.90
C ASP A 2 -22.91 -8.05 -25.08
N TYR A 3 -21.80 -7.78 -24.43
CA TYR A 3 -20.61 -8.64 -24.51
C TYR A 3 -20.84 -10.04 -23.92
N ALA A 4 -21.92 -10.25 -23.18
CA ALA A 4 -22.22 -11.53 -22.55
C ALA A 4 -22.90 -12.53 -23.49
N THR A 5 -23.42 -12.11 -24.64
CA THR A 5 -24.26 -12.95 -25.51
C THR A 5 -23.67 -13.28 -26.87
N THR A 6 -22.51 -12.72 -27.26
CA THR A 6 -22.01 -12.82 -28.64
C THR A 6 -20.63 -13.46 -28.80
N ASN A 7 -19.86 -13.67 -27.73
CA ASN A 7 -18.53 -14.24 -27.88
C ASN A 7 -18.49 -15.69 -27.37
N ASP A 8 -18.08 -16.60 -28.24
CA ASP A 8 -17.68 -17.94 -27.84
C ASP A 8 -16.56 -17.83 -26.78
N ILE A 9 -16.67 -18.62 -25.73
CA ILE A 9 -15.66 -18.69 -24.66
C ILE A 9 -14.26 -18.96 -25.22
N GLN A 10 -14.16 -19.73 -26.30
CA GLN A 10 -12.89 -19.99 -26.97
C GLN A 10 -12.30 -18.73 -27.60
N GLU A 11 -13.11 -17.89 -28.22
CA GLU A 11 -12.65 -16.61 -28.77
C GLU A 11 -12.16 -15.66 -27.66
N ILE A 12 -12.81 -15.66 -26.49
CA ILE A 12 -12.39 -14.87 -25.33
C ILE A 12 -11.05 -15.36 -24.79
N VAL A 13 -10.90 -16.67 -24.60
CA VAL A 13 -9.64 -17.31 -24.15
C VAL A 13 -8.49 -17.04 -25.11
N GLU A 14 -8.74 -17.11 -26.42
CA GLU A 14 -7.77 -16.78 -27.48
C GLU A 14 -7.37 -15.30 -27.44
N ALA A 15 -8.35 -14.41 -27.30
CA ALA A 15 -8.11 -12.97 -27.21
C ALA A 15 -7.30 -12.61 -25.94
N ASP A 16 -7.63 -13.22 -24.81
CA ASP A 16 -6.90 -13.03 -23.56
C ASP A 16 -5.45 -13.51 -23.68
N ARG A 17 -5.25 -14.75 -24.15
CA ARG A 17 -3.93 -15.34 -24.37
C ARG A 17 -3.05 -14.47 -25.27
N LYS A 18 -3.62 -13.89 -26.31
CA LYS A 18 -2.91 -13.11 -27.33
C LYS A 18 -2.61 -11.67 -26.88
N ASN A 19 -3.52 -11.05 -26.13
CA ASN A 19 -3.52 -9.61 -25.95
C ASN A 19 -3.32 -9.15 -24.52
N VAL A 20 -3.52 -10.03 -23.50
CA VAL A 20 -3.45 -9.64 -22.10
C VAL A 20 -2.10 -10.03 -21.49
N TRP A 21 -1.43 -9.07 -20.89
CA TRP A 21 -0.24 -9.32 -20.09
C TRP A 21 -0.66 -9.53 -18.64
N HIS A 22 -0.75 -10.79 -18.23
CA HIS A 22 -1.14 -11.16 -16.87
C HIS A 22 -0.07 -10.80 -15.84
N HIS A 23 -0.50 -10.27 -14.72
CA HIS A 23 0.37 -9.87 -13.62
C HIS A 23 0.88 -11.07 -12.82
N LEU A 24 2.17 -11.08 -12.47
CA LEU A 24 2.84 -12.12 -11.66
C LEU A 24 2.71 -13.56 -12.20
N ILE A 25 2.68 -13.71 -13.52
CA ILE A 25 2.54 -15.01 -14.18
C ILE A 25 3.66 -15.21 -15.20
N GLN A 26 4.12 -16.45 -15.35
CA GLN A 26 4.95 -16.86 -16.48
C GLN A 26 4.05 -17.11 -17.68
N HIS A 27 4.23 -16.35 -18.78
CA HIS A 27 3.36 -16.40 -19.95
C HIS A 27 3.62 -17.60 -20.86
N LYS A 28 4.84 -18.14 -20.91
CA LYS A 28 5.20 -19.25 -21.79
C LYS A 28 4.24 -20.46 -21.71
N PRO A 29 3.75 -20.89 -20.53
CA PRO A 29 2.77 -21.97 -20.45
C PRO A 29 1.43 -21.65 -21.10
N PHE A 30 1.02 -20.37 -21.18
CA PHE A 30 -0.22 -19.96 -21.83
C PHE A 30 -0.16 -20.01 -23.36
N GLU A 31 1.03 -20.08 -23.95
CA GLU A 31 1.17 -20.19 -25.41
C GLU A 31 0.61 -21.50 -25.97
N SER A 32 0.70 -22.60 -25.19
CA SER A 32 0.31 -23.93 -25.72
C SER A 32 -0.10 -24.98 -24.70
N GLN A 33 0.01 -24.74 -23.40
CA GLN A 33 -0.15 -25.77 -22.37
C GLN A 33 -1.33 -25.53 -21.42
N ILE A 34 -1.63 -24.28 -21.11
CA ILE A 34 -2.62 -23.90 -20.10
C ILE A 34 -3.52 -22.81 -20.68
N ASP A 35 -4.83 -22.98 -20.59
CA ASP A 35 -5.76 -21.90 -20.87
C ASP A 35 -5.76 -20.88 -19.73
N PRO A 36 -5.76 -19.56 -20.03
CA PRO A 36 -5.97 -18.54 -19.03
C PRO A 36 -7.33 -18.78 -18.35
N ARG A 37 -7.34 -18.57 -17.03
CA ARG A 37 -8.58 -18.65 -16.27
C ARG A 37 -9.31 -17.32 -16.37
N ILE A 38 -10.49 -17.35 -17.00
CA ILE A 38 -11.37 -16.20 -17.12
C ILE A 38 -12.40 -16.26 -16.00
N ILE A 39 -12.36 -15.32 -15.08
CA ILE A 39 -13.38 -15.18 -14.03
C ILE A 39 -14.54 -14.37 -14.60
N VAL A 40 -15.72 -14.95 -14.63
CA VAL A 40 -16.91 -14.38 -15.28
C VAL A 40 -17.92 -13.81 -14.30
N GLU A 41 -17.93 -14.30 -13.07
CA GLU A 41 -18.87 -13.88 -12.04
C GLU A 41 -18.23 -13.94 -10.65
N GLY A 42 -18.72 -13.09 -9.72
CA GLY A 42 -18.32 -13.12 -8.31
C GLY A 42 -19.48 -12.75 -7.40
N LYS A 43 -19.66 -13.50 -6.29
CA LYS A 43 -20.67 -13.23 -5.26
C LYS A 43 -20.16 -13.58 -3.87
N GLY A 44 -20.14 -12.60 -2.98
CA GLY A 44 -19.58 -12.78 -1.64
C GLY A 44 -18.10 -13.13 -1.70
N MET A 45 -17.72 -14.34 -1.31
CA MET A 45 -16.33 -14.85 -1.35
C MET A 45 -16.12 -15.91 -2.46
N ARG A 46 -17.07 -16.05 -3.38
CA ARG A 46 -17.02 -17.05 -4.44
C ARG A 46 -16.91 -16.39 -5.79
N VAL A 47 -16.19 -17.06 -6.69
CA VAL A 47 -16.05 -16.64 -8.09
C VAL A 47 -16.29 -17.85 -8.99
N TRP A 48 -16.74 -17.59 -10.22
CA TRP A 48 -16.96 -18.64 -11.23
C TRP A 48 -16.08 -18.36 -12.44
N ASP A 49 -15.47 -19.41 -12.96
CA ASP A 49 -14.67 -19.34 -14.17
C ASP A 49 -15.52 -19.54 -15.44
N GLN A 50 -14.88 -19.41 -16.60
CA GLN A 50 -15.50 -19.57 -17.93
C GLN A 50 -16.18 -20.92 -18.15
N HIS A 51 -15.90 -21.93 -17.37
CA HIS A 51 -16.53 -23.26 -17.45
C HIS A 51 -17.66 -23.42 -16.43
N GLY A 52 -18.05 -22.38 -15.72
CA GLY A 52 -19.05 -22.41 -14.67
C GLY A 52 -18.57 -23.08 -13.38
N LYS A 53 -17.28 -23.36 -13.25
CA LYS A 53 -16.72 -23.94 -12.02
C LYS A 53 -16.61 -22.88 -10.94
N GLU A 54 -17.16 -23.21 -9.77
CA GLU A 54 -17.08 -22.39 -8.58
C GLU A 54 -15.71 -22.52 -7.89
N HIS A 55 -15.16 -21.39 -7.46
CA HIS A 55 -13.95 -21.31 -6.66
C HIS A 55 -14.20 -20.45 -5.42
N LEU A 56 -13.63 -20.86 -4.28
CA LEU A 56 -13.52 -20.01 -3.11
C LEU A 56 -12.35 -19.06 -3.30
N ASP A 57 -12.62 -17.74 -3.28
CA ASP A 57 -11.57 -16.74 -3.29
C ASP A 57 -11.02 -16.54 -1.87
N ALA A 58 -9.98 -17.29 -1.52
CA ALA A 58 -9.28 -17.21 -0.25
C ALA A 58 -8.21 -16.09 -0.20
N VAL A 59 -8.00 -15.37 -1.32
CA VAL A 59 -6.95 -14.35 -1.46
C VAL A 59 -7.53 -12.95 -1.64
N SER A 60 -8.86 -12.82 -1.59
CA SER A 60 -9.56 -11.51 -1.66
C SER A 60 -9.21 -10.74 -2.94
N GLY A 61 -9.53 -11.33 -4.10
CA GLY A 61 -9.25 -10.74 -5.42
C GLY A 61 -7.80 -10.94 -5.88
N GLY A 62 -7.12 -11.96 -5.36
CA GLY A 62 -5.74 -12.32 -5.73
C GLY A 62 -4.65 -11.55 -4.98
N VAL A 63 -4.93 -10.36 -4.46
CA VAL A 63 -3.93 -9.49 -3.81
C VAL A 63 -4.51 -8.69 -2.63
N TRP A 64 -5.37 -9.33 -1.82
CA TRP A 64 -5.98 -8.74 -0.59
C TRP A 64 -6.79 -7.47 -0.84
N THR A 65 -7.52 -7.39 -1.96
CA THR A 65 -8.22 -6.17 -2.38
C THR A 65 -9.69 -6.16 -1.97
N VAL A 66 -10.40 -7.30 -2.14
CA VAL A 66 -11.87 -7.38 -2.07
C VAL A 66 -12.32 -7.63 -0.62
N ASN A 67 -12.28 -6.60 0.23
CA ASN A 67 -12.56 -6.75 1.67
C ASN A 67 -14.04 -7.04 1.98
N VAL A 68 -14.98 -6.49 1.20
CA VAL A 68 -16.43 -6.66 1.43
C VAL A 68 -17.07 -7.71 0.53
N GLY A 69 -16.29 -8.41 -0.29
CA GLY A 69 -16.76 -9.43 -1.22
C GLY A 69 -17.32 -8.87 -2.52
N TYR A 70 -17.62 -9.78 -3.44
CA TYR A 70 -18.13 -9.50 -4.77
C TYR A 70 -19.64 -9.25 -4.81
N GLY A 71 -20.14 -8.63 -5.89
CA GLY A 71 -21.56 -8.53 -6.21
C GLY A 71 -22.36 -7.66 -5.22
N ARG A 72 -21.78 -6.60 -4.68
CA ARG A 72 -22.47 -5.66 -3.79
C ARG A 72 -23.24 -4.62 -4.61
N GLU A 73 -24.51 -4.93 -4.93
CA GLU A 73 -25.41 -4.08 -5.73
C GLU A 73 -25.49 -2.64 -5.19
N ARG A 74 -25.64 -2.48 -3.87
CA ARG A 74 -25.69 -1.15 -3.24
C ARG A 74 -24.46 -0.29 -3.58
N ILE A 75 -23.25 -0.89 -3.71
CA ILE A 75 -22.06 -0.14 -4.09
C ILE A 75 -22.11 0.18 -5.58
N ALA A 76 -22.46 -0.79 -6.42
CA ALA A 76 -22.57 -0.61 -7.86
C ALA A 76 -23.59 0.50 -8.21
N ASP A 77 -24.75 0.51 -7.57
CA ASP A 77 -25.78 1.52 -7.75
C ASP A 77 -25.29 2.92 -7.34
N ALA A 78 -24.65 3.04 -6.19
CA ALA A 78 -24.09 4.31 -5.73
C ALA A 78 -23.02 4.86 -6.69
N VAL A 79 -22.17 3.98 -7.22
CA VAL A 79 -21.15 4.34 -8.24
C VAL A 79 -21.83 4.78 -9.52
N ARG A 80 -22.83 4.02 -10.02
CA ARG A 80 -23.60 4.36 -11.21
C ARG A 80 -24.25 5.73 -11.09
N ASP A 81 -24.96 5.97 -9.99
CA ASP A 81 -25.70 7.22 -9.76
C ASP A 81 -24.74 8.42 -9.70
N GLN A 82 -23.59 8.25 -9.05
CA GLN A 82 -22.57 9.30 -9.02
C GLN A 82 -21.97 9.56 -10.41
N LEU A 83 -21.66 8.52 -11.19
CA LEU A 83 -21.11 8.66 -12.54
C LEU A 83 -22.08 9.38 -13.49
N VAL A 84 -23.37 9.09 -13.38
CA VAL A 84 -24.42 9.77 -14.17
C VAL A 84 -24.54 11.24 -13.76
N LYS A 85 -24.38 11.55 -12.47
CA LYS A 85 -24.47 12.93 -11.95
C LYS A 85 -23.25 13.76 -12.25
N MET A 86 -22.05 13.23 -11.97
CA MET A 86 -20.75 13.88 -12.16
C MET A 86 -19.65 12.83 -12.02
N ASN A 87 -18.98 12.55 -13.12
CA ASN A 87 -17.92 11.53 -13.17
C ASN A 87 -16.55 12.08 -12.71
N TYR A 88 -16.20 13.30 -13.13
CA TYR A 88 -14.90 13.89 -12.83
C TYR A 88 -14.94 15.42 -12.82
N PHE A 89 -14.20 15.99 -11.88
CA PHE A 89 -13.77 17.39 -11.92
C PHE A 89 -12.37 17.49 -11.29
N ALA A 90 -11.58 18.45 -11.73
CA ALA A 90 -10.20 18.60 -11.27
C ALA A 90 -10.12 18.78 -9.74
N GLY A 91 -9.06 18.22 -9.13
CA GLY A 91 -8.85 18.20 -7.67
C GLY A 91 -8.65 19.56 -7.01
N SER A 92 -8.54 20.64 -7.82
CA SER A 92 -8.57 22.05 -7.33
C SER A 92 -9.95 22.49 -6.84
N ALA A 93 -11.02 21.75 -7.19
CA ALA A 93 -12.36 21.95 -6.66
C ALA A 93 -12.75 20.79 -5.73
N GLY A 94 -13.51 21.08 -4.69
CA GLY A 94 -14.04 20.05 -3.81
C GLY A 94 -15.15 19.22 -4.46
N SER A 95 -15.35 18.00 -3.97
CA SER A 95 -16.48 17.14 -4.34
C SER A 95 -17.25 16.68 -3.09
N ILE A 96 -18.56 16.52 -3.24
CA ILE A 96 -19.41 16.04 -2.12
C ILE A 96 -18.95 14.65 -1.64
N PRO A 97 -18.78 13.63 -2.51
CA PRO A 97 -18.30 12.33 -2.06
C PRO A 97 -16.92 12.39 -1.39
N GLY A 98 -15.99 13.20 -1.94
CA GLY A 98 -14.66 13.34 -1.35
C GLY A 98 -14.69 13.95 0.05
N ALA A 99 -15.48 15.02 0.25
CA ALA A 99 -15.61 15.67 1.57
C ALA A 99 -16.21 14.71 2.62
N ILE A 100 -17.33 14.08 2.29
CA ILE A 100 -18.01 13.12 3.18
C ILE A 100 -17.10 11.93 3.50
N PHE A 101 -16.47 11.35 2.50
CA PHE A 101 -15.57 10.20 2.71
C PHE A 101 -14.36 10.59 3.56
N SER A 102 -13.76 11.77 3.35
CA SER A 102 -12.66 12.25 4.19
C SER A 102 -13.07 12.37 5.65
N GLU A 103 -14.22 12.96 5.96
CA GLU A 103 -14.73 13.07 7.32
C GLU A 103 -14.96 11.70 7.96
N MET A 104 -15.63 10.79 7.24
CA MET A 104 -15.88 9.42 7.70
C MET A 104 -14.57 8.66 7.95
N LEU A 105 -13.61 8.76 7.05
CA LEU A 105 -12.31 8.12 7.16
C LEU A 105 -11.55 8.63 8.38
N LEU A 106 -11.40 9.94 8.50
CA LEU A 106 -10.67 10.58 9.59
C LEU A 106 -11.32 10.34 10.95
N SER A 107 -12.64 10.14 11.02
CA SER A 107 -13.31 9.71 12.26
C SER A 107 -12.82 8.36 12.80
N LYS A 108 -12.16 7.53 11.96
CA LYS A 108 -11.57 6.24 12.32
C LYS A 108 -10.07 6.33 12.56
N MET A 109 -9.47 7.50 12.36
CA MET A 109 -8.01 7.72 12.37
C MET A 109 -7.63 8.88 13.32
N PRO A 110 -7.80 8.74 14.64
CA PRO A 110 -7.50 9.80 15.59
C PRO A 110 -6.08 10.33 15.44
N GLY A 111 -5.92 11.65 15.37
CA GLY A 111 -4.63 12.34 15.21
C GLY A 111 -4.26 12.63 13.76
N LEU A 112 -4.94 12.07 12.79
CA LEU A 112 -4.78 12.38 11.37
C LEU A 112 -5.89 13.33 10.91
N THR A 113 -5.57 14.29 10.02
CA THR A 113 -6.47 15.43 9.74
C THR A 113 -6.67 15.76 8.28
N ARG A 114 -5.83 15.23 7.36
CA ARG A 114 -5.90 15.56 5.93
C ARG A 114 -5.82 14.30 5.08
N VAL A 115 -6.63 14.27 4.02
CA VAL A 115 -6.68 13.17 3.05
C VAL A 115 -6.32 13.69 1.67
N TYR A 116 -5.33 13.08 1.04
CA TYR A 116 -4.92 13.35 -0.33
C TYR A 116 -5.16 12.11 -1.19
N TYR A 117 -6.05 12.21 -2.18
CA TYR A 117 -6.49 11.09 -3.01
C TYR A 117 -5.53 10.77 -4.16
N SER A 118 -5.47 9.50 -4.54
CA SER A 118 -4.79 8.96 -5.72
C SER A 118 -5.55 7.71 -6.22
N ASN A 119 -5.00 6.99 -7.20
CA ASN A 119 -5.66 5.84 -7.82
C ASN A 119 -5.06 4.50 -7.38
N SER A 120 -3.82 4.47 -6.91
CA SER A 120 -3.11 3.25 -6.51
C SER A 120 -2.28 3.44 -5.26
N GLY A 121 -1.93 2.33 -4.57
CA GLY A 121 -1.01 2.35 -3.43
C GLY A 121 0.36 2.90 -3.80
N SER A 122 0.85 2.59 -5.00
CA SER A 122 2.11 3.14 -5.51
C SER A 122 2.08 4.66 -5.60
N GLU A 123 1.01 5.25 -6.12
CA GLU A 123 0.85 6.71 -6.18
C GLU A 123 0.74 7.34 -4.79
N ALA A 124 0.03 6.66 -3.86
CA ALA A 124 -0.09 7.15 -2.49
C ALA A 124 1.28 7.21 -1.79
N ASN A 125 2.11 6.17 -1.94
CA ASN A 125 3.46 6.12 -1.39
C ASN A 125 4.39 7.15 -2.07
N GLU A 126 4.34 7.29 -3.40
CA GLU A 126 5.10 8.31 -4.14
C GLU A 126 4.79 9.73 -3.63
N LYS A 127 3.54 10.02 -3.29
CA LYS A 127 3.18 11.31 -2.69
C LYS A 127 3.90 11.54 -1.37
N VAL A 128 3.97 10.54 -0.49
CA VAL A 128 4.71 10.67 0.78
C VAL A 128 6.20 10.91 0.50
N TYR A 129 6.80 10.15 -0.42
CA TYR A 129 8.22 10.33 -0.75
C TYR A 129 8.52 11.74 -1.29
N LYS A 130 7.62 12.27 -2.13
CA LYS A 130 7.70 13.66 -2.59
C LYS A 130 7.56 14.66 -1.44
N MET A 131 6.57 14.47 -0.56
CA MET A 131 6.36 15.32 0.61
C MET A 131 7.59 15.33 1.52
N VAL A 132 8.18 14.18 1.83
CA VAL A 132 9.40 14.08 2.64
C VAL A 132 10.55 14.86 2.01
N ARG A 133 10.74 14.76 0.69
CA ARG A 133 11.78 15.53 -0.02
C ARG A 133 11.50 17.03 -0.02
N GLN A 134 10.24 17.43 -0.16
CA GLN A 134 9.86 18.85 -0.09
C GLN A 134 10.04 19.41 1.33
N ILE A 135 9.65 18.67 2.37
CA ILE A 135 9.93 19.02 3.78
C ILE A 135 11.43 19.15 3.99
N SER A 136 12.22 18.19 3.50
CA SER A 136 13.68 18.25 3.57
C SER A 136 14.22 19.52 2.94
N HIS A 137 13.76 19.88 1.75
CA HIS A 137 14.21 21.08 1.04
C HIS A 137 13.83 22.36 1.80
N LYS A 138 12.59 22.47 2.27
CA LYS A 138 12.07 23.69 2.92
C LYS A 138 12.62 23.89 4.34
N HIS A 139 12.74 22.83 5.13
CA HIS A 139 13.00 22.90 6.56
C HIS A 139 14.37 22.37 6.99
N HIS A 140 15.07 21.63 6.10
CA HIS A 140 16.35 20.98 6.42
C HIS A 140 17.43 21.20 5.35
N ASN A 141 17.32 22.24 4.51
CA ASN A 141 18.27 22.56 3.43
C ASN A 141 18.57 21.37 2.50
N GLY A 142 17.57 20.52 2.22
CA GLY A 142 17.70 19.31 1.39
C GLY A 142 18.41 18.14 2.07
N LYS A 143 18.80 18.23 3.33
CA LYS A 143 19.65 17.25 4.00
C LYS A 143 18.90 15.99 4.41
N LYS A 144 17.71 16.11 4.99
CA LYS A 144 16.85 15.03 5.48
C LYS A 144 15.99 14.40 4.37
N HIS A 145 16.60 13.83 3.33
CA HIS A 145 15.89 13.32 2.14
C HIS A 145 15.86 11.81 2.02
N LYS A 146 16.66 11.08 2.84
CA LYS A 146 16.68 9.62 2.81
C LYS A 146 15.43 9.05 3.46
N ILE A 147 14.99 7.90 2.94
CA ILE A 147 13.83 7.15 3.43
C ILE A 147 14.28 5.73 3.78
N ILE A 148 14.04 5.33 5.01
CA ILE A 148 14.28 3.96 5.47
C ILE A 148 13.07 3.11 5.10
N TYR A 149 13.33 1.87 4.62
CA TYR A 149 12.34 0.82 4.41
C TYR A 149 12.83 -0.50 5.03
N ARG A 150 11.91 -1.43 5.25
CA ARG A 150 12.25 -2.71 5.88
C ARG A 150 12.36 -3.82 4.85
N GLU A 151 13.36 -4.68 5.02
CA GLU A 151 13.49 -5.95 4.31
C GLU A 151 12.16 -6.73 4.37
N ARG A 152 11.75 -7.33 3.25
CA ARG A 152 10.49 -8.05 3.01
C ARG A 152 9.23 -7.18 2.90
N ASP A 153 9.24 -5.90 3.25
CA ASP A 153 8.09 -5.00 3.00
C ASP A 153 7.92 -4.71 1.50
N TYR A 154 6.69 -4.35 1.10
CA TYR A 154 6.33 -4.05 -0.28
C TYR A 154 5.48 -2.78 -0.37
N HIS A 155 5.96 -1.79 -1.13
CA HIS A 155 5.33 -0.46 -1.20
C HIS A 155 4.84 -0.07 -2.60
N GLY A 156 4.97 -0.93 -3.60
CA GLY A 156 4.46 -0.67 -4.95
C GLY A 156 5.40 -1.07 -6.09
N THR A 157 5.02 -0.74 -7.32
CA THR A 157 5.67 -1.23 -8.55
C THR A 157 6.33 -0.13 -9.40
N THR A 158 6.24 1.14 -9.02
CA THR A 158 7.02 2.19 -9.70
C THR A 158 8.49 2.10 -9.33
N ILE A 159 9.37 2.66 -10.14
CA ILE A 159 10.82 2.60 -9.90
C ILE A 159 11.19 3.13 -8.51
N THR A 160 10.55 4.22 -8.05
CA THR A 160 10.80 4.75 -6.71
C THR A 160 10.23 3.85 -5.61
N ASN A 161 9.05 3.26 -5.80
CA ASN A 161 8.52 2.28 -4.84
C ASN A 161 9.35 0.99 -4.79
N LEU A 162 9.93 0.56 -5.91
CA LEU A 162 10.85 -0.56 -5.93
C LEU A 162 12.15 -0.24 -5.17
N ALA A 163 12.59 1.03 -5.18
CA ALA A 163 13.70 1.49 -4.35
C ALA A 163 13.44 1.36 -2.84
N ALA A 164 12.16 1.39 -2.43
CA ALA A 164 11.69 1.15 -1.07
C ALA A 164 11.23 -0.30 -0.83
N GLY A 165 11.38 -1.18 -1.79
CA GLY A 165 10.90 -2.57 -1.71
C GLY A 165 11.96 -3.51 -1.16
N GLY A 166 11.66 -4.19 -0.06
CA GLY A 166 12.56 -5.17 0.59
C GLY A 166 12.43 -6.61 0.07
N GLN A 167 11.78 -6.83 -1.09
CA GLN A 167 11.62 -8.15 -1.71
C GLN A 167 12.56 -8.25 -2.92
N GLU A 168 13.75 -8.82 -2.71
CA GLU A 168 14.80 -8.93 -3.74
C GLU A 168 14.28 -9.59 -5.02
N GLU A 169 13.46 -10.63 -4.91
CA GLU A 169 12.87 -11.35 -6.04
C GLU A 169 11.98 -10.48 -6.94
N ARG A 170 11.50 -9.35 -6.42
CA ARG A 170 10.69 -8.37 -7.17
C ARG A 170 11.51 -7.21 -7.71
N ASN A 171 12.70 -7.00 -7.18
CA ASN A 171 13.52 -5.82 -7.47
C ASN A 171 14.68 -6.12 -8.41
N ALA A 172 15.28 -7.30 -8.34
CA ALA A 172 16.62 -7.62 -8.88
C ALA A 172 16.86 -7.23 -10.34
N GLN A 173 15.84 -7.05 -11.18
CA GLN A 173 15.99 -6.80 -12.61
C GLN A 173 15.62 -5.40 -13.09
N TYR A 174 15.24 -4.49 -12.17
CA TYR A 174 14.65 -3.20 -12.52
C TYR A 174 15.52 -1.97 -12.21
N GLY A 175 16.74 -2.18 -11.70
CA GLY A 175 17.67 -1.06 -11.43
C GLY A 175 18.16 -0.35 -12.72
N PRO A 176 18.72 0.86 -12.62
CA PRO A 176 19.05 1.57 -11.37
C PRO A 176 17.81 2.21 -10.70
N TYR A 177 17.81 2.18 -9.38
CA TYR A 177 16.70 2.72 -8.59
C TYR A 177 16.88 4.18 -8.22
N THR A 178 15.78 4.80 -7.79
CA THR A 178 15.80 6.14 -7.22
C THR A 178 16.73 6.17 -5.98
N PRO A 179 17.73 7.06 -5.92
CA PRO A 179 18.65 7.12 -4.78
C PRO A 179 17.98 7.67 -3.50
N GLY A 180 18.58 7.35 -2.34
CA GLY A 180 18.15 7.86 -1.04
C GLY A 180 17.19 6.93 -0.29
N PHE A 181 17.09 5.67 -0.70
CA PHE A 181 16.36 4.62 0.03
C PHE A 181 17.34 3.70 0.76
N VAL A 182 17.05 3.37 2.02
CA VAL A 182 17.96 2.64 2.91
C VAL A 182 17.22 1.49 3.57
N GLU A 183 17.75 0.29 3.44
CA GLU A 183 17.15 -0.91 4.00
C GLU A 183 17.53 -1.10 5.47
N ILE A 184 16.54 -1.51 6.29
CA ILE A 184 16.73 -2.08 7.62
C ILE A 184 16.32 -3.57 7.62
N PRO A 185 16.85 -4.39 8.56
CA PRO A 185 16.51 -5.80 8.63
C PRO A 185 15.01 -6.04 8.89
N HIS A 186 14.51 -7.21 8.47
CA HIS A 186 13.15 -7.68 8.80
C HIS A 186 12.98 -7.93 10.30
N CYS A 187 11.72 -8.04 10.73
CA CYS A 187 11.37 -8.30 12.13
C CYS A 187 10.80 -9.73 12.38
N LEU A 188 11.24 -10.71 11.59
CA LEU A 188 10.79 -12.10 11.71
C LEU A 188 11.62 -12.84 12.76
N GLU A 189 11.11 -12.92 13.97
CA GLU A 189 11.77 -13.62 15.10
C GLU A 189 12.00 -15.11 14.83
N TYR A 190 11.10 -15.76 14.10
CA TYR A 190 11.25 -17.19 13.73
C TYR A 190 12.55 -17.46 12.94
N HIS A 191 13.01 -16.51 12.14
CA HIS A 191 14.32 -16.54 11.46
C HIS A 191 15.28 -15.56 12.13
N ASN A 192 15.50 -15.76 13.45
CA ASN A 192 16.39 -14.93 14.24
C ASN A 192 17.82 -14.96 13.68
N GLN A 193 18.28 -13.83 13.19
CA GLN A 193 19.61 -13.64 12.61
C GLN A 193 20.63 -13.08 13.61
N TYR A 194 20.21 -12.78 14.85
CA TYR A 194 21.03 -12.12 15.86
C TYR A 194 21.59 -13.10 16.91
N GLY A 195 21.18 -14.37 16.89
CA GLY A 195 21.59 -15.36 17.90
C GLY A 195 20.78 -15.31 19.18
N GLU A 196 21.37 -15.74 20.30
CA GLU A 196 20.71 -15.77 21.61
C GLU A 196 20.48 -14.36 22.17
N GLY A 197 19.42 -14.21 22.97
CA GLY A 197 19.08 -12.96 23.63
C GLY A 197 17.72 -12.40 23.25
N ASP A 198 17.49 -11.14 23.58
CA ASP A 198 16.25 -10.42 23.27
C ASP A 198 16.25 -9.99 21.80
N TYR A 199 15.49 -10.72 20.99
CA TYR A 199 15.35 -10.45 19.55
C TYR A 199 14.87 -9.03 19.26
N THR A 200 13.88 -8.54 20.02
CA THR A 200 13.35 -7.19 19.82
C THR A 200 14.42 -6.14 20.05
N LYS A 201 15.18 -6.28 21.15
CA LYS A 201 16.28 -5.38 21.43
C LYS A 201 17.34 -5.40 20.33
N HIS A 202 17.77 -6.58 19.89
CA HIS A 202 18.77 -6.72 18.83
C HIS A 202 18.28 -6.13 17.50
N SER A 203 17.00 -6.34 17.17
CA SER A 203 16.38 -5.76 15.96
C SER A 203 16.37 -4.23 16.01
N LEU A 204 16.05 -3.64 17.17
CA LEU A 204 16.06 -2.18 17.34
C LEU A 204 17.48 -1.62 17.34
N ASP A 205 18.44 -2.29 17.96
CA ASP A 205 19.86 -1.92 17.92
C ASP A 205 20.38 -1.93 16.46
N ALA A 206 19.96 -2.92 15.66
CA ALA A 206 20.32 -2.99 14.23
C ALA A 206 19.70 -1.83 13.42
N ILE A 207 18.44 -1.46 13.68
CA ILE A 207 17.80 -0.30 13.06
C ILE A 207 18.59 0.98 13.43
N GLU A 208 18.91 1.16 14.70
CA GLU A 208 19.66 2.33 15.16
C GLU A 208 21.05 2.39 14.54
N ALA A 209 21.75 1.26 14.41
CA ALA A 209 23.04 1.19 13.73
C ALA A 209 22.96 1.65 12.27
N VAL A 210 21.88 1.30 11.55
CA VAL A 210 21.65 1.80 10.20
C VAL A 210 21.43 3.31 10.18
N ILE A 211 20.60 3.84 11.08
CA ILE A 211 20.35 5.28 11.19
C ILE A 211 21.66 6.05 11.40
N LEU A 212 22.51 5.57 12.30
CA LEU A 212 23.79 6.22 12.62
C LEU A 212 24.79 6.10 11.48
N ARG A 213 24.87 4.94 10.81
CA ARG A 213 25.73 4.70 9.67
C ARG A 213 25.40 5.64 8.48
N GLU A 214 24.11 5.83 8.21
CA GLU A 214 23.63 6.68 7.12
C GLU A 214 23.72 8.18 7.43
N GLY A 215 23.90 8.53 8.70
CA GLY A 215 23.83 9.88 9.22
C GLY A 215 22.39 10.26 9.57
N ALA A 216 22.06 10.27 10.86
CA ALA A 216 20.71 10.50 11.37
C ALA A 216 20.08 11.81 10.86
N ASP A 217 20.89 12.82 10.63
CA ASP A 217 20.49 14.11 10.08
C ASP A 217 20.20 14.12 8.57
N THR A 218 20.39 12.97 7.88
CA THR A 218 20.06 12.80 6.47
C THR A 218 18.75 12.04 6.25
N ILE A 219 18.18 11.41 7.30
CA ILE A 219 17.00 10.57 7.21
C ILE A 219 15.75 11.39 7.48
N GLY A 220 14.86 11.47 6.49
CA GLY A 220 13.61 12.22 6.58
C GLY A 220 12.44 11.40 7.04
N ALA A 221 12.36 10.15 6.63
CA ALA A 221 11.24 9.27 7.00
C ALA A 221 11.62 7.79 7.07
N MET A 222 10.73 7.02 7.71
CA MET A 222 10.76 5.55 7.72
C MET A 222 9.41 5.03 7.27
N VAL A 223 9.36 4.23 6.18
CA VAL A 223 8.15 3.60 5.66
C VAL A 223 8.13 2.12 6.03
N LEU A 224 7.04 1.68 6.67
CA LEU A 224 6.88 0.30 7.15
C LEU A 224 5.42 -0.16 7.02
N GLU A 225 5.20 -1.45 6.74
CA GLU A 225 3.90 -2.09 6.92
C GLU A 225 3.70 -2.45 8.41
N PRO A 226 2.49 -2.29 9.01
CA PRO A 226 2.22 -2.72 10.39
C PRO A 226 2.50 -4.20 10.61
N VAL A 227 2.10 -5.02 9.65
CA VAL A 227 2.46 -6.42 9.46
C VAL A 227 2.94 -6.53 8.02
N THR A 228 4.14 -7.05 7.80
CA THR A 228 4.67 -7.26 6.45
C THR A 228 3.80 -8.28 5.72
N ALA A 229 2.95 -7.84 4.80
CA ALA A 229 1.98 -8.73 4.18
C ALA A 229 2.60 -9.62 3.10
N GLY A 230 3.01 -8.99 1.98
CA GLY A 230 3.52 -9.69 0.80
C GLY A 230 4.84 -10.43 1.03
N GLY A 231 5.61 -10.03 2.02
CA GLY A 231 6.89 -10.63 2.37
C GLY A 231 6.81 -11.92 3.21
N GLY A 232 5.60 -12.34 3.61
CA GLY A 232 5.41 -13.59 4.34
C GLY A 232 4.50 -13.49 5.57
N VAL A 233 3.67 -12.46 5.66
CA VAL A 233 2.78 -12.19 6.81
C VAL A 233 3.58 -12.13 8.11
N ILE A 234 4.63 -11.29 8.13
CA ILE A 234 5.55 -11.14 9.25
C ILE A 234 4.91 -10.22 10.28
N THR A 235 4.52 -10.77 11.43
CA THR A 235 4.04 -10.01 12.58
C THR A 235 5.23 -9.55 13.42
N PRO A 236 5.31 -8.26 13.76
CA PRO A 236 6.42 -7.77 14.59
C PRO A 236 6.33 -8.32 16.02
N PRO A 237 7.48 -8.59 16.68
CA PRO A 237 7.51 -9.06 18.05
C PRO A 237 7.05 -7.97 19.02
N GLN A 238 6.74 -8.39 20.25
CA GLN A 238 6.32 -7.46 21.31
C GLN A 238 7.40 -6.40 21.57
N GLY A 239 6.99 -5.15 21.71
CA GLY A 239 7.89 -4.02 21.98
C GLY A 239 8.58 -3.43 20.73
N TYR A 240 8.46 -4.09 19.56
CA TYR A 240 9.10 -3.61 18.34
C TYR A 240 8.60 -2.21 17.92
N TRP A 241 7.28 -2.02 17.90
CA TRP A 241 6.70 -0.75 17.46
C TRP A 241 6.92 0.40 18.44
N GLU A 242 6.95 0.10 19.74
CA GLU A 242 7.33 1.06 20.76
C GLU A 242 8.77 1.54 20.55
N GLY A 243 9.68 0.59 20.27
CA GLY A 243 11.08 0.91 19.98
C GLY A 243 11.26 1.69 18.68
N VAL A 244 10.59 1.30 17.59
CA VAL A 244 10.63 2.03 16.31
C VAL A 244 10.16 3.47 16.51
N GLN A 245 9.04 3.69 17.20
CA GLN A 245 8.53 5.04 17.49
C GLN A 245 9.52 5.85 18.35
N ALA A 246 10.18 5.21 19.31
CA ALA A 246 11.20 5.85 20.14
C ALA A 246 12.41 6.30 19.29
N LEU A 247 12.87 5.47 18.34
CA LEU A 247 13.94 5.81 17.41
C LEU A 247 13.53 6.96 16.47
N CYS A 248 12.34 6.89 15.90
CA CYS A 248 11.80 7.96 15.04
C CYS A 248 11.77 9.30 15.80
N LYS A 249 11.28 9.28 17.04
CA LYS A 249 11.26 10.48 17.90
C LYS A 249 12.66 10.98 18.24
N LYS A 250 13.59 10.07 18.58
CA LYS A 250 14.98 10.40 18.97
C LYS A 250 15.73 11.12 17.86
N TYR A 251 15.50 10.72 16.61
CA TYR A 251 16.23 11.21 15.44
C TYR A 251 15.39 12.14 14.55
N GLU A 252 14.19 12.53 15.00
CA GLU A 252 13.26 13.40 14.26
C GLU A 252 12.98 12.86 12.85
N ILE A 253 12.69 11.56 12.77
CA ILE A 253 12.35 10.84 11.54
C ILE A 253 10.82 10.73 11.46
N LEU A 254 10.22 11.14 10.34
CA LEU A 254 8.79 11.03 10.13
C LEU A 254 8.40 9.55 9.93
N LEU A 255 7.35 9.11 10.63
CA LEU A 255 6.88 7.72 10.54
C LEU A 255 5.75 7.60 9.52
N HIS A 256 6.02 6.90 8.43
CA HIS A 256 5.07 6.55 7.40
C HIS A 256 4.63 5.09 7.55
N ILE A 257 3.34 4.86 7.75
CA ILE A 257 2.76 3.53 7.84
C ILE A 257 1.99 3.21 6.56
N ASP A 258 2.42 2.13 5.90
CA ASP A 258 1.75 1.60 4.72
C ASP A 258 0.64 0.62 5.13
N GLU A 259 -0.59 1.09 5.04
CA GLU A 259 -1.83 0.35 5.33
C GLU A 259 -2.51 -0.20 4.07
N VAL A 260 -1.80 -0.25 2.95
CA VAL A 260 -2.37 -0.71 1.68
C VAL A 260 -2.93 -2.13 1.78
N VAL A 261 -2.31 -3.00 2.56
CA VAL A 261 -2.83 -4.35 2.84
C VAL A 261 -3.50 -4.42 4.21
N CYS A 262 -2.86 -3.92 5.25
CA CYS A 262 -3.33 -4.09 6.64
C CYS A 262 -4.59 -3.28 6.97
N GLY A 263 -4.89 -2.25 6.19
CA GLY A 263 -5.99 -1.33 6.46
C GLY A 263 -7.38 -1.88 6.16
N VAL A 264 -8.36 -1.09 6.55
CA VAL A 264 -9.78 -1.26 6.27
C VAL A 264 -10.32 -2.61 6.75
N GLY A 265 -10.02 -2.94 8.01
CA GLY A 265 -10.56 -4.12 8.69
C GLY A 265 -9.76 -5.41 8.50
N ARG A 266 -8.70 -5.42 7.71
CA ARG A 266 -7.92 -6.63 7.38
C ARG A 266 -7.37 -7.35 8.62
N THR A 267 -6.94 -6.60 9.63
CA THR A 267 -6.31 -7.11 10.84
C THR A 267 -7.24 -7.18 12.05
N GLY A 268 -8.55 -6.88 11.88
CA GLY A 268 -9.55 -6.89 12.95
C GLY A 268 -9.79 -5.52 13.60
N THR A 269 -8.97 -4.52 13.31
CA THR A 269 -9.21 -3.09 13.61
C THR A 269 -9.46 -2.34 12.32
N TRP A 270 -9.86 -1.05 12.36
CA TRP A 270 -9.99 -0.26 11.14
C TRP A 270 -8.66 -0.18 10.38
N PHE A 271 -7.54 -0.03 11.11
CA PHE A 271 -6.18 0.01 10.55
C PHE A 271 -5.24 -0.81 11.41
N GLY A 272 -4.26 -1.47 10.78
CA GLY A 272 -3.30 -2.33 11.46
C GLY A 272 -2.45 -1.58 12.50
N TYR A 273 -2.09 -0.32 12.23
CA TYR A 273 -1.32 0.50 13.15
C TYR A 273 -1.99 0.69 14.52
N GLN A 274 -3.34 0.61 14.56
CA GLN A 274 -4.10 0.78 15.80
C GLN A 274 -3.87 -0.36 16.79
N GLN A 275 -3.62 -1.58 16.29
CA GLN A 275 -3.33 -2.74 17.16
C GLN A 275 -2.04 -2.57 17.96
N TYR A 276 -1.10 -1.84 17.41
CA TYR A 276 0.23 -1.63 18.00
C TYR A 276 0.38 -0.25 18.67
N GLY A 277 -0.67 0.53 18.75
CA GLY A 277 -0.61 1.88 19.32
C GLY A 277 0.33 2.83 18.59
N ILE A 278 0.56 2.61 17.28
CA ILE A 278 1.44 3.43 16.47
C ILE A 278 0.78 4.82 16.26
N LYS A 279 1.60 5.86 16.30
CA LYS A 279 1.22 7.25 16.01
C LYS A 279 1.96 7.71 14.77
N PRO A 280 1.42 7.48 13.57
CA PRO A 280 2.09 7.81 12.33
C PRO A 280 1.98 9.29 11.98
N ASP A 281 2.96 9.81 11.25
CA ASP A 281 2.89 11.12 10.58
C ASP A 281 2.16 11.02 9.23
N PHE A 282 2.36 9.89 8.53
CA PHE A 282 1.69 9.54 7.28
C PHE A 282 1.08 8.15 7.34
N VAL A 283 -0.08 7.99 6.73
CA VAL A 283 -0.69 6.68 6.44
C VAL A 283 -1.07 6.62 4.98
N THR A 284 -0.65 5.58 4.28
CA THR A 284 -1.09 5.30 2.91
C THR A 284 -2.00 4.09 2.87
N MET A 285 -3.04 4.13 2.06
CA MET A 285 -4.01 3.05 1.92
C MET A 285 -4.56 2.96 0.49
N ALA A 286 -4.92 1.77 0.08
CA ALA A 286 -5.56 1.47 -1.19
C ALA A 286 -6.44 0.21 -1.04
N LYS A 287 -6.50 -0.66 -2.04
CA LYS A 287 -7.14 -1.98 -1.99
C LYS A 287 -8.50 -1.99 -1.26
N GLY A 288 -8.51 -2.32 0.03
CA GLY A 288 -9.70 -2.38 0.87
C GLY A 288 -10.52 -1.09 0.93
N VAL A 289 -9.90 0.07 0.66
CA VAL A 289 -10.59 1.38 0.65
C VAL A 289 -11.77 1.37 -0.31
N ALA A 290 -11.60 0.79 -1.49
CA ALA A 290 -12.66 0.65 -2.49
C ALA A 290 -13.11 -0.81 -2.65
N SER A 291 -12.43 -1.77 -2.02
CA SER A 291 -12.73 -3.20 -2.14
C SER A 291 -12.81 -3.71 -3.59
N GLY A 292 -12.03 -3.11 -4.49
CA GLY A 292 -11.99 -3.45 -5.93
C GLY A 292 -13.10 -2.82 -6.77
N TYR A 293 -14.05 -2.07 -6.18
CA TYR A 293 -15.13 -1.43 -6.93
C TYR A 293 -14.72 -0.14 -7.63
N ALA A 294 -13.61 0.47 -7.24
CA ALA A 294 -13.03 1.66 -7.86
C ALA A 294 -11.51 1.71 -7.68
N ALA A 295 -10.83 2.40 -8.55
CA ALA A 295 -9.41 2.74 -8.39
C ALA A 295 -9.31 3.98 -7.50
N ILE A 296 -9.02 3.77 -6.21
CA ILE A 296 -8.83 4.84 -5.23
C ILE A 296 -7.76 4.45 -4.20
N SER A 297 -6.99 5.43 -3.81
CA SER A 297 -6.04 5.35 -2.70
C SER A 297 -5.99 6.68 -1.96
N CYS A 298 -5.50 6.65 -0.73
CA CYS A 298 -5.39 7.82 0.12
C CYS A 298 -4.00 7.90 0.73
N THR A 299 -3.46 9.10 0.77
CA THR A 299 -2.37 9.52 1.65
C THR A 299 -2.99 10.40 2.74
N VAL A 300 -2.83 10.01 3.99
CA VAL A 300 -3.41 10.70 5.14
C VAL A 300 -2.30 11.22 6.03
N THR A 301 -2.43 12.46 6.50
CA THR A 301 -1.38 13.12 7.29
C THR A 301 -1.93 13.75 8.56
N THR A 302 -1.01 14.03 9.50
CA THR A 302 -1.29 14.86 10.68
C THR A 302 -1.40 16.33 10.29
N GLU A 303 -2.00 17.16 11.18
CA GLU A 303 -2.01 18.62 11.00
C GLU A 303 -0.59 19.19 11.00
N ALA A 304 0.30 18.68 11.86
CA ALA A 304 1.70 19.13 11.93
C ALA A 304 2.43 18.95 10.59
N VAL A 305 2.20 17.83 9.88
CA VAL A 305 2.74 17.64 8.54
C VAL A 305 2.11 18.62 7.55
N PHE A 306 0.78 18.77 7.58
CA PHE A 306 0.08 19.68 6.67
C PHE A 306 0.53 21.14 6.85
N ASP A 307 0.80 21.56 8.08
CA ASP A 307 1.29 22.92 8.39
C ASP A 307 2.64 23.23 7.72
N MET A 308 3.48 22.21 7.48
CA MET A 308 4.75 22.40 6.77
C MET A 308 4.59 22.80 5.29
N PHE A 309 3.36 22.67 4.75
CA PHE A 309 3.03 22.98 3.35
C PHE A 309 2.14 24.21 3.18
N LYS A 310 1.55 24.77 4.26
CA LYS A 310 0.58 25.86 4.17
C LYS A 310 1.09 27.10 3.42
N ASP A 311 2.38 27.38 3.53
CA ASP A 311 3.04 28.52 2.89
C ASP A 311 3.89 28.08 1.69
N ALA A 312 3.59 26.91 1.12
CA ALA A 312 4.29 26.43 -0.05
C ALA A 312 3.79 27.18 -1.29
N GLU A 313 4.69 27.90 -1.94
CA GLU A 313 4.52 28.22 -3.36
C GLU A 313 4.71 26.91 -4.13
N ASP A 314 3.74 26.56 -4.99
CA ASP A 314 3.70 25.31 -5.75
C ASP A 314 4.90 25.13 -6.70
#